data_ab8107df18d91fba6b355c52814b90ec
#
_entry.id   ab8107df18d91fba6b355c52814b90ec
#
_cell.length_a   1.000
_cell.length_b   1.000
_cell.length_c   1.000
_cell.angle_alpha   90.00
_cell.angle_beta   90.00
_cell.angle_gamma   90.00
#
_symmetry.space_group_name_H-M   'P 1'
#
loop_
_entity.id
_entity.type
_entity.pdbx_description
1 polymer ?
#
loop_
_entity_poly.entity_id
_entity_poly.type
_entity_poly.pdbx_seq_one_letter_code
_entity_poly.pdbx_strand_id
1 'polypeptide(L)'
;MQIRLLSLVILMVFPCGGALRAAEGMTAPELACQFETVFESKSQNQPSFKSVWRLWRGTEEVESWQVGSKEGEVTSLDGAGGVQFRRVFHPERTEVFYSAMELKVLGKTRDWSQSFSLVAPSFLKEKLVLTGSEVLLGTTLEKYEGTVEGRNWKVLWSPLETLAYQVHVESERGSSTTTLFERYSLDHQPWERMRKRGYNSIDFADLGDSETNPVIRRIMDRLGVSCSHRSCGGVCAPAK
;
A
#
# COMPACT_ATOMS: atom_id res chain seq x y z
N MET A 1 -13.47 25.80 -5.19
CA MET A 1 -13.83 24.58 -4.44
C MET A 1 -12.90 23.49 -4.95
N GLN A 2 -11.69 23.38 -4.35
CA GLN A 2 -10.70 22.37 -4.72
C GLN A 2 -11.10 21.06 -4.05
N ILE A 3 -11.52 20.10 -4.86
CA ILE A 3 -11.69 18.72 -4.44
C ILE A 3 -10.30 18.20 -4.10
N ARG A 4 -9.98 18.13 -2.81
CA ARG A 4 -8.81 17.39 -2.34
C ARG A 4 -9.05 15.93 -2.70
N LEU A 5 -8.46 15.49 -3.80
CA LEU A 5 -8.26 14.07 -4.07
C LEU A 5 -7.40 13.53 -2.91
N LEU A 6 -8.10 12.99 -1.90
CA LEU A 6 -7.45 12.14 -0.92
C LEU A 6 -6.71 11.07 -1.72
N SER A 7 -5.41 10.94 -1.49
CA SER A 7 -4.63 9.77 -1.91
C SER A 7 -5.21 8.56 -1.18
N LEU A 8 -6.26 8.01 -1.77
CA LEU A 8 -6.89 6.80 -1.31
C LEU A 8 -6.14 5.63 -1.97
N VAL A 9 -4.88 5.43 -1.56
CA VAL A 9 -4.35 4.06 -1.59
C VAL A 9 -5.33 3.30 -0.72
N ILE A 10 -6.06 2.36 -1.31
CA ILE A 10 -7.04 1.54 -0.60
C ILE A 10 -6.26 0.82 0.50
N LEU A 11 -6.18 1.46 1.65
CA LEU A 11 -5.70 0.85 2.88
C LEU A 11 -6.82 -0.11 3.26
N MET A 12 -6.77 -1.35 2.75
CA MET A 12 -7.58 -2.42 3.31
C MET A 12 -7.06 -2.65 4.72
N VAL A 13 -7.64 -1.92 5.68
CA VAL A 13 -7.37 -2.12 7.11
C VAL A 13 -8.01 -3.45 7.47
N PHE A 14 -7.17 -4.46 7.60
CA PHE A 14 -7.56 -5.71 8.25
C PHE A 14 -7.36 -5.56 9.76
N PRO A 15 -8.29 -5.99 10.60
CA PRO A 15 -8.02 -6.15 12.01
C PRO A 15 -7.05 -7.33 12.17
N CYS A 16 -5.77 -7.01 12.30
CA CYS A 16 -4.72 -8.01 12.54
C CYS A 16 -4.62 -8.30 14.03
N GLY A 17 -5.35 -9.29 14.50
CA GLY A 17 -5.06 -9.99 15.74
C GLY A 17 -4.27 -11.27 15.43
N GLY A 18 -3.03 -11.18 15.02
CA GLY A 18 -2.17 -12.31 14.72
C GLY A 18 -0.74 -12.03 15.14
N ALA A 19 -0.17 -12.92 15.97
CA ALA A 19 1.22 -12.87 16.41
C ALA A 19 2.16 -12.78 15.21
N LEU A 20 3.13 -11.87 15.29
CA LEU A 20 4.28 -11.76 14.40
C LEU A 20 5.00 -13.11 14.30
N ARG A 21 4.63 -13.94 13.33
CA ARG A 21 5.51 -14.97 12.81
C ARG A 21 6.49 -14.28 11.88
N ALA A 22 7.77 -14.40 12.22
CA ALA A 22 8.87 -14.04 11.33
C ALA A 22 8.53 -14.51 9.91
N ALA A 23 8.67 -13.63 8.92
CA ALA A 23 8.47 -13.97 7.52
C ALA A 23 9.48 -15.08 7.18
N GLU A 24 9.03 -16.34 7.19
CA GLU A 24 9.78 -17.44 6.56
C GLU A 24 10.00 -16.98 5.12
N GLY A 25 11.27 -16.92 4.71
CA GLY A 25 11.73 -16.28 3.49
C GLY A 25 10.86 -16.66 2.28
N MET A 26 9.97 -15.74 1.90
CA MET A 26 9.15 -15.91 0.71
C MET A 26 10.06 -15.70 -0.49
N THR A 27 10.53 -16.81 -1.08
CA THR A 27 11.26 -16.79 -2.34
C THR A 27 10.26 -16.65 -3.48
N ALA A 28 9.91 -15.43 -3.81
CA ALA A 28 9.10 -15.12 -4.99
C ALA A 28 9.94 -14.28 -5.95
N PRO A 29 9.66 -14.34 -7.27
CA PRO A 29 10.43 -13.58 -8.24
C PRO A 29 10.29 -12.08 -8.01
N GLU A 30 11.36 -11.35 -8.31
CA GLU A 30 11.34 -9.89 -8.38
C GLU A 30 10.52 -9.43 -9.58
N LEU A 31 9.58 -8.52 -9.37
CA LEU A 31 8.60 -8.11 -10.36
C LEU A 31 8.38 -6.61 -10.38
N ALA A 32 8.10 -6.10 -11.58
CA ALA A 32 7.48 -4.80 -11.78
C ALA A 32 6.09 -5.00 -12.39
N CYS A 33 5.07 -4.49 -11.74
CA CYS A 33 3.67 -4.72 -12.09
C CYS A 33 2.91 -3.40 -12.27
N GLN A 34 1.95 -3.39 -13.19
CA GLN A 34 0.97 -2.31 -13.31
C GLN A 34 -0.43 -2.86 -13.04
N PHE A 35 -1.12 -2.21 -12.12
CA PHE A 35 -2.46 -2.55 -11.69
C PHE A 35 -3.44 -1.44 -12.03
N GLU A 36 -4.69 -1.83 -12.22
CA GLU A 36 -5.83 -0.93 -12.20
C GLU A 36 -6.72 -1.28 -11.01
N THR A 37 -7.16 -0.25 -10.30
CA THR A 37 -8.19 -0.39 -9.29
C THR A 37 -9.41 0.42 -9.72
N VAL A 38 -10.56 -0.24 -9.79
CA VAL A 38 -11.86 0.37 -10.03
C VAL A 38 -12.67 0.26 -8.74
N PHE A 39 -13.18 1.37 -8.26
CA PHE A 39 -14.14 1.41 -7.16
C PHE A 39 -15.50 1.87 -7.68
N GLU A 40 -16.53 1.05 -7.44
CA GLU A 40 -17.91 1.34 -7.77
C GLU A 40 -18.70 1.57 -6.49
N SER A 41 -19.18 2.78 -6.30
CA SER A 41 -19.96 3.14 -5.11
C SER A 41 -21.42 2.72 -5.26
N LYS A 42 -22.00 2.14 -4.20
CA LYS A 42 -23.46 1.93 -4.07
C LYS A 42 -24.18 3.18 -3.55
N SER A 43 -23.43 4.21 -3.13
CA SER A 43 -23.97 5.47 -2.61
C SER A 43 -23.95 6.56 -3.66
N GLN A 44 -25.04 7.30 -3.83
CA GLN A 44 -25.11 8.47 -4.72
C GLN A 44 -24.20 9.62 -4.27
N ASN A 45 -23.82 9.65 -3.00
CA ASN A 45 -22.97 10.71 -2.42
C ASN A 45 -21.47 10.42 -2.52
N GLN A 46 -21.07 9.22 -2.95
CA GLN A 46 -19.68 8.85 -3.10
C GLN A 46 -19.39 8.52 -4.57
N PRO A 47 -18.50 9.24 -5.25
CA PRO A 47 -18.20 8.96 -6.64
C PRO A 47 -17.46 7.64 -6.81
N SER A 48 -17.76 6.93 -7.89
CA SER A 48 -16.93 5.85 -8.40
C SER A 48 -15.62 6.43 -8.95
N PHE A 49 -14.52 5.69 -8.87
CA PHE A 49 -13.24 6.13 -9.39
C PHE A 49 -12.44 4.97 -9.99
N LYS A 50 -11.48 5.34 -10.82
CA LYS A 50 -10.51 4.43 -11.42
C LYS A 50 -9.11 4.97 -11.17
N SER A 51 -8.19 4.10 -10.81
CA SER A 51 -6.80 4.44 -10.51
C SER A 51 -5.87 3.41 -11.12
N VAL A 52 -4.80 3.86 -11.77
CA VAL A 52 -3.70 3.03 -12.26
C VAL A 52 -2.51 3.26 -11.36
N TRP A 53 -1.86 2.18 -10.94
CA TRP A 53 -0.72 2.25 -10.06
C TRP A 53 0.29 1.14 -10.36
N ARG A 54 1.51 1.33 -9.92
CA ARG A 54 2.65 0.45 -10.18
C ARG A 54 3.22 -0.07 -8.89
N LEU A 55 3.73 -1.28 -8.96
CA LEU A 55 4.42 -1.98 -7.90
C LEU A 55 5.79 -2.42 -8.40
N TRP A 56 6.83 -2.14 -7.64
CA TRP A 56 8.15 -2.74 -7.81
C TRP A 56 8.43 -3.58 -6.57
N ARG A 57 8.59 -4.85 -6.77
CA ARG A 57 8.82 -5.84 -5.73
C ARG A 57 10.19 -6.46 -5.88
N GLY A 58 11.11 -6.12 -4.98
CA GLY A 58 12.38 -6.81 -4.77
C GLY A 58 12.26 -7.84 -3.64
N THR A 59 13.38 -8.39 -3.19
CA THR A 59 13.43 -9.39 -2.11
C THR A 59 13.06 -8.82 -0.75
N GLU A 60 13.50 -7.61 -0.43
CA GLU A 60 13.34 -6.97 0.88
C GLU A 60 12.64 -5.61 0.83
N GLU A 61 12.23 -5.17 -0.36
CA GLU A 61 11.60 -3.88 -0.54
C GLU A 61 10.48 -3.96 -1.57
N VAL A 62 9.34 -3.36 -1.24
CA VAL A 62 8.21 -3.16 -2.14
C VAL A 62 7.94 -1.66 -2.22
N GLU A 63 7.98 -1.12 -3.43
CA GLU A 63 7.59 0.25 -3.72
C GLU A 63 6.27 0.25 -4.48
N SER A 64 5.33 1.09 -4.07
CA SER A 64 4.08 1.34 -4.79
C SER A 64 3.89 2.81 -5.11
N TRP A 65 3.33 3.07 -6.29
CA TRP A 65 3.14 4.43 -6.77
C TRP A 65 1.91 4.51 -7.68
N GLN A 66 1.01 5.44 -7.39
CA GLN A 66 -0.12 5.74 -8.27
C GLN A 66 0.35 6.58 -9.46
N VAL A 67 0.06 6.15 -10.69
CA VAL A 67 0.46 6.85 -11.91
C VAL A 67 -0.11 8.27 -11.91
N GLY A 68 0.77 9.24 -12.15
CA GLY A 68 0.43 10.67 -12.07
C GLY A 68 0.46 11.27 -10.67
N SER A 69 0.64 10.47 -9.61
CA SER A 69 0.86 10.99 -8.26
C SER A 69 2.26 11.57 -8.12
N LYS A 70 2.41 12.51 -7.21
CA LYS A 70 3.71 13.05 -6.76
C LYS A 70 4.25 12.31 -5.53
N GLU A 71 3.56 11.27 -5.10
CA GLU A 71 3.84 10.52 -3.88
C GLU A 71 3.84 9.02 -4.16
N GLY A 72 4.68 8.30 -3.42
CA GLY A 72 4.75 6.85 -3.42
C GLY A 72 4.90 6.32 -2.01
N GLU A 73 4.88 5.01 -1.88
CA GLU A 73 5.06 4.30 -0.61
C GLU A 73 6.11 3.22 -0.78
N VAL A 74 6.93 3.02 0.25
CA VAL A 74 7.92 1.95 0.31
C VAL A 74 7.71 1.19 1.60
N THR A 75 7.55 -0.11 1.48
CA THR A 75 7.58 -1.06 2.61
C THR A 75 8.82 -1.91 2.46
N SER A 76 9.61 -2.06 3.51
CA SER A 76 10.82 -2.87 3.49
C SER A 76 10.96 -3.69 4.75
N LEU A 77 11.75 -4.77 4.67
CA LEU A 77 12.22 -5.52 5.82
C LEU A 77 13.54 -4.94 6.29
N ASP A 78 13.72 -4.84 7.60
CA ASP A 78 15.04 -4.60 8.18
C ASP A 78 15.79 -5.94 8.35
N GLY A 79 17.08 -5.86 8.69
CA GLY A 79 17.91 -7.05 8.87
C GLY A 79 17.47 -8.01 9.98
N ALA A 80 16.51 -7.61 10.82
CA ALA A 80 15.89 -8.43 11.87
C ALA A 80 14.48 -8.95 11.47
N GLY A 81 14.02 -8.64 10.24
CA GLY A 81 12.69 -9.01 9.74
C GLY A 81 11.58 -8.07 10.20
N GLY A 82 11.91 -6.94 10.79
CA GLY A 82 10.97 -5.87 11.12
C GLY A 82 10.48 -5.15 9.87
N VAL A 83 9.19 -4.79 9.86
CA VAL A 83 8.59 -4.05 8.74
C VAL A 83 8.82 -2.56 8.94
N GLN A 84 9.45 -1.92 7.97
CA GLN A 84 9.64 -0.49 7.86
C GLN A 84 8.73 0.10 6.79
N PHE A 85 8.28 1.31 7.00
CA PHE A 85 7.44 2.03 6.04
C PHE A 85 7.96 3.43 5.81
N ARG A 86 7.95 3.84 4.54
CA ARG A 86 8.30 5.21 4.12
C ARG A 86 7.26 5.75 3.17
N ARG A 87 6.92 7.00 3.32
CA ARG A 87 6.16 7.74 2.32
C ARG A 87 7.10 8.65 1.54
N VAL A 88 7.04 8.57 0.22
CA VAL A 88 8.00 9.21 -0.68
C VAL A 88 7.34 10.40 -1.34
N PHE A 89 7.99 11.57 -1.28
CA PHE A 89 7.57 12.82 -1.91
C PHE A 89 8.55 13.15 -3.02
N HIS A 90 8.20 12.75 -4.26
CA HIS A 90 9.10 12.83 -5.40
C HIS A 90 9.56 14.24 -5.76
N PRO A 91 8.69 15.29 -5.78
CA PRO A 91 9.10 16.66 -6.08
C PRO A 91 10.07 17.22 -5.06
N GLU A 92 9.90 16.86 -3.80
CA GLU A 92 10.73 17.29 -2.69
C GLU A 92 12.00 16.44 -2.53
N ARG A 93 12.09 15.31 -3.24
CA ARG A 93 13.15 14.30 -3.09
C ARG A 93 13.35 13.92 -1.62
N THR A 94 12.25 13.71 -0.92
CA THR A 94 12.23 13.47 0.52
C THR A 94 11.39 12.24 0.82
N GLU A 95 11.87 11.42 1.74
CA GLU A 95 11.16 10.26 2.29
C GLU A 95 10.85 10.54 3.76
N VAL A 96 9.62 10.31 4.16
CA VAL A 96 9.22 10.34 5.57
C VAL A 96 9.17 8.90 6.07
N PHE A 97 10.04 8.59 7.01
CA PHE A 97 10.13 7.29 7.66
C PHE A 97 9.14 7.22 8.83
N TYR A 98 8.48 6.09 8.93
CA TYR A 98 7.56 5.78 10.04
C TYR A 98 8.08 4.57 10.79
N SER A 99 8.32 4.73 12.06
CA SER A 99 8.58 3.59 12.95
C SER A 99 7.33 2.72 13.13
N ALA A 100 7.54 1.47 13.53
CA ALA A 100 6.43 0.55 13.83
C ALA A 100 5.51 1.10 14.94
N MET A 101 6.08 1.83 15.92
CA MET A 101 5.32 2.47 16.99
C MET A 101 4.42 3.59 16.45
N GLU A 102 4.95 4.46 15.60
CA GLU A 102 4.18 5.55 14.98
C GLU A 102 3.05 5.01 14.11
N LEU A 103 3.32 3.98 13.30
CA LEU A 103 2.29 3.32 12.51
C LEU A 103 1.18 2.76 13.39
N LYS A 104 1.53 2.15 14.54
CA LYS A 104 0.54 1.64 15.50
C LYS A 104 -0.30 2.76 16.12
N VAL A 105 0.33 3.85 16.53
CA VAL A 105 -0.38 5.03 17.08
C VAL A 105 -1.32 5.64 16.03
N LEU A 106 -0.90 5.68 14.77
CA LEU A 106 -1.70 6.16 13.65
C LEU A 106 -2.78 5.16 13.19
N GLY A 107 -2.87 3.96 13.80
CA GLY A 107 -3.77 2.90 13.38
C GLY A 107 -3.45 2.34 11.98
N LYS A 108 -2.20 2.45 11.55
CA LYS A 108 -1.72 2.09 10.19
C LYS A 108 -0.67 0.98 10.25
N THR A 109 -0.98 -0.12 10.93
CA THR A 109 -0.08 -1.28 10.89
C THR A 109 0.14 -1.75 9.46
N ARG A 110 1.36 -2.15 9.14
CA ARG A 110 1.73 -2.69 7.83
C ARG A 110 2.08 -4.16 7.98
N ASP A 111 1.55 -4.95 7.07
CA ASP A 111 1.90 -6.36 6.93
C ASP A 111 2.80 -6.51 5.70
N TRP A 112 3.98 -7.09 5.89
CA TRP A 112 4.91 -7.36 4.81
C TRP A 112 4.30 -8.25 3.75
N SER A 113 3.67 -9.35 4.15
CA SER A 113 3.11 -10.30 3.20
C SER A 113 2.00 -9.68 2.34
N GLN A 114 1.19 -8.81 2.92
CA GLN A 114 0.19 -8.06 2.18
C GLN A 114 0.83 -7.04 1.22
N SER A 115 1.84 -6.29 1.65
CA SER A 115 2.56 -5.34 0.79
C SER A 115 3.24 -6.06 -0.37
N PHE A 116 3.79 -7.25 -0.10
CA PHE A 116 4.54 -8.07 -1.04
C PHE A 116 3.66 -8.75 -2.09
N SER A 117 2.45 -9.15 -1.74
CA SER A 117 1.59 -10.03 -2.55
C SER A 117 0.17 -9.50 -2.80
N LEU A 118 -0.16 -8.30 -2.33
CA LEU A 118 -1.46 -7.62 -2.29
C LEU A 118 -2.47 -8.27 -1.34
N VAL A 119 -2.45 -9.57 -1.20
CA VAL A 119 -3.27 -10.34 -0.25
C VAL A 119 -2.34 -11.29 0.47
N ALA A 120 -2.34 -11.27 1.80
CA ALA A 120 -1.50 -12.18 2.57
C ALA A 120 -1.84 -13.65 2.26
N PRO A 121 -0.85 -14.52 2.00
CA PRO A 121 -1.10 -15.95 1.73
C PRO A 121 -1.83 -16.66 2.88
N SER A 122 -1.59 -16.25 4.13
CA SER A 122 -2.31 -16.74 5.30
C SER A 122 -3.79 -16.40 5.24
N PHE A 123 -4.13 -15.17 4.84
CA PHE A 123 -5.52 -14.76 4.66
C PHE A 123 -6.26 -15.61 3.63
N LEU A 124 -5.62 -15.90 2.48
CA LEU A 124 -6.21 -16.78 1.46
C LEU A 124 -6.53 -18.16 2.05
N LYS A 125 -5.55 -18.78 2.71
CA LYS A 125 -5.67 -20.16 3.23
C LYS A 125 -6.60 -20.29 4.43
N GLU A 126 -6.66 -19.27 5.29
CA GLU A 126 -7.41 -19.34 6.55
C GLU A 126 -8.84 -18.78 6.43
N LYS A 127 -9.08 -17.87 5.50
CA LYS A 127 -10.33 -17.09 5.43
C LYS A 127 -11.14 -17.32 4.16
N LEU A 128 -10.51 -17.81 3.10
CA LEU A 128 -11.17 -18.05 1.82
C LEU A 128 -11.12 -19.52 1.44
N VAL A 129 -11.97 -19.92 0.52
CA VAL A 129 -12.07 -21.28 0.00
C VAL A 129 -11.52 -21.30 -1.42
N LEU A 130 -10.65 -22.27 -1.72
CA LEU A 130 -10.21 -22.53 -3.09
C LEU A 130 -11.38 -23.16 -3.87
N THR A 131 -11.87 -22.44 -4.89
CA THR A 131 -13.04 -22.84 -5.67
C THR A 131 -12.70 -23.37 -7.05
N GLY A 132 -11.44 -23.22 -7.51
CA GLY A 132 -10.99 -23.70 -8.80
C GLY A 132 -9.72 -23.04 -9.27
N SER A 133 -9.49 -23.10 -10.58
CA SER A 133 -8.36 -22.43 -11.24
C SER A 133 -8.77 -21.87 -12.58
N GLU A 134 -8.02 -20.86 -13.06
CA GLU A 134 -8.17 -20.31 -14.41
C GLU A 134 -6.83 -19.90 -14.98
N VAL A 135 -6.75 -19.67 -16.28
CA VAL A 135 -5.53 -19.18 -16.96
C VAL A 135 -5.72 -17.73 -17.36
N LEU A 136 -4.86 -16.86 -16.85
CA LEU A 136 -4.84 -15.44 -17.18
C LEU A 136 -3.41 -14.98 -17.46
N LEU A 137 -3.19 -14.22 -18.53
CA LEU A 137 -1.87 -13.75 -18.96
C LEU A 137 -0.82 -14.90 -19.08
N GLY A 138 -1.26 -16.10 -19.51
CA GLY A 138 -0.40 -17.28 -19.66
C GLY A 138 0.03 -17.94 -18.33
N THR A 139 -0.56 -17.55 -17.22
CA THR A 139 -0.28 -18.10 -15.89
C THR A 139 -1.51 -18.82 -15.36
N THR A 140 -1.33 -20.02 -14.79
CA THR A 140 -2.40 -20.71 -14.06
C THR A 140 -2.56 -20.08 -12.68
N LEU A 141 -3.76 -19.61 -12.40
CA LEU A 141 -4.13 -18.93 -11.17
C LEU A 141 -5.11 -19.79 -10.38
N GLU A 142 -4.95 -19.78 -9.07
CA GLU A 142 -5.91 -20.32 -8.12
C GLU A 142 -7.01 -19.31 -7.83
N LYS A 143 -8.25 -19.79 -7.77
CA LYS A 143 -9.42 -18.96 -7.51
C LYS A 143 -9.92 -19.17 -6.08
N TYR A 144 -9.86 -18.12 -5.28
CA TYR A 144 -10.33 -18.12 -3.90
C TYR A 144 -11.56 -17.24 -3.75
N GLU A 145 -12.55 -17.72 -2.99
CA GLU A 145 -13.78 -16.98 -2.70
C GLU A 145 -14.18 -17.16 -1.23
N GLY A 146 -14.85 -16.15 -0.66
CA GLY A 146 -15.39 -16.22 0.69
C GLY A 146 -15.94 -14.91 1.20
N THR A 147 -16.59 -14.98 2.37
CA THR A 147 -17.10 -13.79 3.06
C THR A 147 -16.36 -13.61 4.36
N VAL A 148 -15.72 -12.46 4.51
CA VAL A 148 -14.94 -12.09 5.70
C VAL A 148 -15.42 -10.73 6.18
N GLU A 149 -15.86 -10.64 7.43
CA GLU A 149 -16.35 -9.39 8.05
C GLU A 149 -17.41 -8.66 7.22
N GLY A 150 -18.39 -9.43 6.68
CA GLY A 150 -19.47 -8.88 5.87
C GLY A 150 -19.06 -8.40 4.48
N ARG A 151 -17.85 -8.74 4.03
CA ARG A 151 -17.33 -8.42 2.68
C ARG A 151 -17.17 -9.70 1.88
N ASN A 152 -17.65 -9.71 0.65
CA ASN A 152 -17.44 -10.81 -0.27
C ASN A 152 -16.13 -10.62 -1.04
N TRP A 153 -15.28 -11.63 -0.95
CA TRP A 153 -13.96 -11.64 -1.58
C TRP A 153 -13.91 -12.62 -2.72
N LYS A 154 -13.27 -12.21 -3.82
CA LYS A 154 -12.85 -13.10 -4.92
C LYS A 154 -11.43 -12.73 -5.28
N VAL A 155 -10.52 -13.70 -5.26
CA VAL A 155 -9.11 -13.49 -5.52
C VAL A 155 -8.62 -14.48 -6.57
N LEU A 156 -7.94 -13.98 -7.60
CA LEU A 156 -7.15 -14.79 -8.52
C LEU A 156 -5.69 -14.69 -8.10
N TRP A 157 -5.13 -15.80 -7.71
CA TRP A 157 -3.83 -15.89 -7.07
C TRP A 157 -2.84 -16.70 -7.88
N SER A 158 -1.63 -16.17 -8.08
CA SER A 158 -0.51 -16.90 -8.63
C SER A 158 0.34 -17.51 -7.50
N PRO A 159 0.31 -18.82 -7.28
CA PRO A 159 1.19 -19.45 -6.30
C PRO A 159 2.66 -19.37 -6.70
N LEU A 160 2.94 -19.38 -8.02
CA LEU A 160 4.30 -19.28 -8.57
C LEU A 160 4.94 -17.93 -8.25
N GLU A 161 4.17 -16.86 -8.37
CA GLU A 161 4.67 -15.50 -8.16
C GLU A 161 4.33 -14.97 -6.76
N THR A 162 3.55 -15.70 -5.98
CA THR A 162 3.07 -15.25 -4.68
C THR A 162 2.43 -13.86 -4.82
N LEU A 163 1.50 -13.72 -5.76
CA LEU A 163 0.90 -12.44 -6.11
C LEU A 163 -0.58 -12.61 -6.50
N ALA A 164 -1.44 -11.72 -6.02
CA ALA A 164 -2.79 -11.65 -6.50
C ALA A 164 -2.84 -10.92 -7.86
N TYR A 165 -3.41 -11.56 -8.87
CA TYR A 165 -3.62 -10.99 -10.20
C TYR A 165 -4.93 -10.20 -10.27
N GLN A 166 -5.91 -10.64 -9.48
CA GLN A 166 -7.14 -9.88 -9.30
C GLN A 166 -7.61 -10.01 -7.86
N VAL A 167 -8.08 -8.92 -7.31
CA VAL A 167 -8.74 -8.87 -6.01
C VAL A 167 -10.05 -8.11 -6.19
N HIS A 168 -11.17 -8.80 -6.01
CA HIS A 168 -12.48 -8.18 -5.99
C HIS A 168 -13.05 -8.26 -4.58
N VAL A 169 -13.50 -7.13 -4.06
CA VAL A 169 -14.11 -7.04 -2.73
C VAL A 169 -15.42 -6.28 -2.85
N GLU A 170 -16.51 -6.92 -2.50
CA GLU A 170 -17.83 -6.29 -2.43
C GLU A 170 -18.26 -6.09 -0.97
N SER A 171 -18.82 -4.93 -0.69
CA SER A 171 -19.35 -4.54 0.62
C SER A 171 -20.69 -3.81 0.48
N GLU A 172 -21.30 -3.43 1.59
CA GLU A 172 -22.49 -2.57 1.59
C GLU A 172 -22.22 -1.19 0.95
N ARG A 173 -20.99 -0.67 1.03
CA ARG A 173 -20.61 0.65 0.50
C ARG A 173 -20.33 0.66 -1.00
N GLY A 174 -20.05 -0.49 -1.58
CA GLY A 174 -19.68 -0.62 -2.98
C GLY A 174 -18.76 -1.81 -3.23
N SER A 175 -18.23 -1.87 -4.43
CA SER A 175 -17.25 -2.88 -4.82
C SER A 175 -15.92 -2.24 -5.22
N SER A 176 -14.82 -2.96 -4.98
CA SER A 176 -13.48 -2.59 -5.42
C SER A 176 -12.87 -3.76 -6.17
N THR A 177 -12.39 -3.51 -7.38
CA THR A 177 -11.68 -4.51 -8.18
C THR A 177 -10.30 -3.99 -8.52
N THR A 178 -9.28 -4.69 -8.07
CA THR A 178 -7.88 -4.45 -8.46
C THR A 178 -7.46 -5.56 -9.41
N THR A 179 -6.96 -5.21 -10.58
CA THR A 179 -6.57 -6.16 -11.63
C THR A 179 -5.16 -5.87 -12.12
N LEU A 180 -4.33 -6.90 -12.24
CA LEU A 180 -3.02 -6.84 -12.87
C LEU A 180 -3.19 -6.71 -14.39
N PHE A 181 -2.60 -5.66 -14.98
CA PHE A 181 -2.59 -5.44 -16.42
C PHE A 181 -1.31 -5.91 -17.09
N GLU A 182 -0.19 -5.57 -16.48
CA GLU A 182 1.13 -5.80 -17.04
C GLU A 182 2.09 -6.22 -15.95
N ARG A 183 2.97 -7.14 -16.28
CA ARG A 183 4.05 -7.58 -15.42
C ARG A 183 5.33 -7.79 -16.20
N TYR A 184 6.44 -7.46 -15.56
CA TYR A 184 7.79 -7.57 -16.09
C TYR A 184 8.72 -8.08 -14.99
N SER A 185 9.87 -8.61 -15.39
CA SER A 185 10.97 -8.74 -14.43
C SER A 185 11.43 -7.34 -14.01
N LEU A 186 11.98 -7.22 -12.80
CA LEU A 186 12.35 -5.93 -12.23
C LEU A 186 13.32 -5.12 -13.08
N ASP A 187 14.15 -5.80 -13.89
CA ASP A 187 15.17 -5.18 -14.76
C ASP A 187 14.65 -4.79 -16.16
N HIS A 188 13.44 -5.22 -16.54
CA HIS A 188 12.93 -5.05 -17.90
C HIS A 188 11.60 -4.30 -17.98
N GLN A 189 11.20 -3.59 -16.92
CA GLN A 189 9.98 -2.78 -16.96
C GLN A 189 10.15 -1.57 -17.90
N PRO A 190 9.09 -1.18 -18.64
CA PRO A 190 9.13 -0.04 -19.55
C PRO A 190 8.99 1.30 -18.84
N TRP A 191 8.75 1.31 -17.53
CA TRP A 191 8.52 2.54 -16.74
C TRP A 191 9.76 2.90 -15.93
N GLU A 192 10.07 4.18 -15.88
CA GLU A 192 11.05 4.66 -14.91
C GLU A 192 10.51 4.48 -13.48
N ARG A 193 11.36 3.96 -12.61
CA ARG A 193 11.13 3.97 -11.16
C ARG A 193 11.22 5.40 -10.68
N MET A 194 10.17 5.89 -10.00
CA MET A 194 10.13 7.30 -9.58
C MET A 194 11.12 7.59 -8.46
N ARG A 195 11.30 6.65 -7.55
CA ARG A 195 12.28 6.77 -6.48
C ARG A 195 13.70 6.65 -7.04
N LYS A 196 14.50 7.69 -6.89
CA LYS A 196 15.90 7.74 -7.31
C LYS A 196 16.79 7.76 -6.07
N ARG A 197 18.05 7.37 -6.21
CA ARG A 197 19.02 7.46 -5.12
C ARG A 197 19.20 8.92 -4.65
N GLY A 198 19.48 9.11 -3.36
CA GLY A 198 19.80 10.43 -2.79
C GLY A 198 18.58 11.26 -2.42
N TYR A 199 17.47 10.64 -2.06
CA TYR A 199 16.40 11.33 -1.35
C TYR A 199 16.80 11.57 0.09
N ASN A 200 16.39 12.73 0.63
CA ASN A 200 16.54 13.02 2.05
C ASN A 200 15.56 12.16 2.84
N SER A 201 16.00 11.64 3.98
CA SER A 201 15.13 10.93 4.92
C SER A 201 14.90 11.78 6.15
N ILE A 202 13.66 11.81 6.62
CA ILE A 202 13.26 12.46 7.87
C ILE A 202 12.32 11.54 8.62
N ASP A 203 12.48 11.43 9.92
CA ASP A 203 11.55 10.67 10.76
C ASP A 203 10.23 11.43 10.93
N PHE A 204 9.13 10.70 10.95
CA PHE A 204 7.81 11.30 11.10
C PHE A 204 7.70 12.12 12.40
N ALA A 205 8.32 11.65 13.49
CA ALA A 205 8.39 12.37 14.76
C ALA A 205 9.06 13.74 14.65
N ASP A 206 10.08 13.87 13.77
CA ASP A 206 10.89 15.09 13.63
C ASP A 206 10.26 16.13 12.69
N LEU A 207 9.13 15.81 12.06
CA LEU A 207 8.45 16.76 11.15
C LEU A 207 8.06 18.05 11.86
N GLY A 208 7.60 17.96 13.12
CA GLY A 208 7.19 19.10 13.91
C GLY A 208 8.33 20.08 14.22
N ASP A 209 9.50 19.56 14.47
CA ASP A 209 10.71 20.36 14.79
C ASP A 209 11.27 21.09 13.55
N SER A 210 10.92 20.62 12.39
CA SER A 210 11.39 21.14 11.09
C SER A 210 10.34 22.02 10.37
N GLU A 211 9.30 22.47 11.03
CA GLU A 211 8.17 23.23 10.44
C GLU A 211 8.56 24.57 9.79
N THR A 212 9.70 25.15 10.15
CA THR A 212 10.23 26.35 9.53
C THR A 212 10.80 26.10 8.13
N ASN A 213 11.13 24.85 7.80
CA ASN A 213 11.60 24.46 6.48
C ASN A 213 10.43 24.43 5.48
N PRO A 214 10.46 25.22 4.38
CA PRO A 214 9.36 25.31 3.44
C PRO A 214 9.10 23.97 2.70
N VAL A 215 10.09 23.09 2.57
CA VAL A 215 9.95 21.75 1.99
C VAL A 215 9.14 20.89 2.95
N ILE A 216 9.53 20.86 4.22
CA ILE A 216 8.86 20.06 5.25
C ILE A 216 7.42 20.53 5.44
N ARG A 217 7.18 21.84 5.46
CA ARG A 217 5.83 22.38 5.55
C ARG A 217 4.91 21.87 4.42
N ARG A 218 5.38 21.84 3.17
CA ARG A 218 4.59 21.26 2.06
C ARG A 218 4.30 19.77 2.24
N ILE A 219 5.25 19.03 2.80
CA ILE A 219 5.07 17.62 3.12
C ILE A 219 4.02 17.46 4.21
N MET A 220 4.11 18.24 5.29
CA MET A 220 3.12 18.21 6.38
C MET A 220 1.71 18.54 5.90
N ASP A 221 1.56 19.55 5.04
CA ASP A 221 0.28 19.91 4.42
C ASP A 221 -0.34 18.73 3.63
N ARG A 222 0.50 17.96 2.91
CA ARG A 222 0.05 16.76 2.17
C ARG A 222 -0.29 15.61 3.09
N LEU A 223 0.45 15.46 4.19
CA LEU A 223 0.17 14.44 5.20
C LEU A 223 -1.09 14.75 6.01
N GLY A 224 -1.59 15.98 5.94
CA GLY A 224 -2.69 16.46 6.77
C GLY A 224 -2.29 16.63 8.23
N VAL A 225 -0.99 16.82 8.49
CA VAL A 225 -0.45 17.07 9.83
C VAL A 225 -0.44 18.58 10.03
N SER A 226 -1.30 19.10 10.91
CA SER A 226 -1.27 20.51 11.29
C SER A 226 -0.57 20.64 12.65
N CYS A 227 0.51 21.42 12.70
CA CYS A 227 1.01 21.89 13.99
C CYS A 227 0.10 22.99 14.50
N SER A 228 -0.75 22.70 15.48
CA SER A 228 -1.46 23.76 16.20
C SER A 228 -0.42 24.51 17.05
N HIS A 229 -0.16 25.77 16.71
CA HIS A 229 0.62 26.69 17.52
C HIS A 229 -0.08 26.94 18.88
N ARG A 230 -0.09 25.95 19.76
CA ARG A 230 -0.35 26.19 21.18
C ARG A 230 0.44 25.22 22.03
N SER A 231 1.48 25.80 22.65
CA SER A 231 2.26 25.27 23.79
C SER A 231 3.09 24.00 23.58
N CYS A 232 4.37 24.18 23.71
CA CYS A 232 5.42 23.25 24.13
C CYS A 232 4.94 21.89 24.63
N GLY A 233 5.28 20.80 23.92
CA GLY A 233 5.29 19.45 24.48
C GLY A 233 4.24 18.47 23.99
N GLY A 234 3.71 18.60 22.77
CA GLY A 234 2.70 17.66 22.26
C GLY A 234 3.04 17.07 20.91
N VAL A 235 2.90 15.76 20.80
CA VAL A 235 2.95 14.96 19.57
C VAL A 235 1.96 15.54 18.55
N CYS A 236 2.39 15.76 17.30
CA CYS A 236 1.52 16.18 16.20
C CYS A 236 0.42 15.14 15.97
N ALA A 237 -0.85 15.55 16.12
CA ALA A 237 -1.98 14.68 15.86
C ALA A 237 -2.51 14.88 14.43
N PRO A 238 -3.00 13.84 13.74
CA PRO A 238 -3.63 13.98 12.42
C PRO A 238 -4.95 14.76 12.55
N ALA A 239 -5.20 15.65 11.60
CA ALA A 239 -6.49 16.36 11.48
C ALA A 239 -7.60 15.36 11.15
N LYS A 240 -8.75 15.49 11.83
CA LYS A 240 -9.96 14.67 11.63
C LYS A 240 -10.64 14.97 10.31
#